data_b628096b6f2140bf8fd0214db3ef42e6
#
_entry.id   b628096b6f2140bf8fd0214db3ef42e6
#
_cell.length_a   1.000
_cell.length_b   1.000
_cell.length_c   1.000
_cell.angle_alpha   90.00
_cell.angle_beta   90.00
_cell.angle_gamma   90.00
#
_symmetry.space_group_name_H-M   'P 1'
#
loop_
_entity.id
_entity.type
_entity.pdbx_description
1 polymer ?
#
loop_
_entity_poly.entity_id
_entity_poly.type
_entity_poly.pdbx_seq_one_letter_code
_entity_poly.pdbx_strand_id
1 'polypeptide(L)'
;MRLNPVFEKEMKRNSRSSRISWIIFVCNLLLAVVAFVCYFGESSQLGYLAPVSYSVPMNCYILMTYLLFILVVLSVPAVAGGSISLEREKKTLDVLLTTNLNPWRIITGKLEASLGVVLILTVSALPVLSLVVVFGGIGLGGLLLMAGGLLLTGIFVGSIGIFCSVVFKRTTLATVLSYVIVVFLVVGICACTGLAYYAGLLQQEMTAAYQQ
;
A
#
# COMPACT_ATOMS: atom_id res chain seq x y z
N MET A 1 -2.72 0.23 -28.41
CA MET A 1 -3.78 0.22 -27.37
C MET A 1 -4.07 1.67 -27.00
N ARG A 2 -5.30 2.16 -27.16
CA ARG A 2 -5.66 3.50 -26.71
C ARG A 2 -5.93 3.41 -25.20
N LEU A 3 -5.10 4.05 -24.41
CA LEU A 3 -5.29 4.19 -22.96
C LEU A 3 -6.67 4.80 -22.69
N ASN A 4 -7.29 4.41 -21.58
CA ASN A 4 -8.57 4.96 -21.16
C ASN A 4 -8.43 6.48 -20.98
N PRO A 5 -9.20 7.32 -21.70
CA PRO A 5 -9.04 8.79 -21.62
C PRO A 5 -9.28 9.34 -20.20
N VAL A 6 -10.07 8.63 -19.39
CA VAL A 6 -10.30 8.97 -17.99
C VAL A 6 -9.03 8.75 -17.18
N PHE A 7 -8.32 7.64 -17.40
CA PHE A 7 -7.04 7.35 -16.76
C PHE A 7 -5.98 8.41 -17.08
N GLU A 8 -5.83 8.77 -18.36
CA GLU A 8 -4.85 9.78 -18.77
C GLU A 8 -5.10 11.15 -18.10
N LYS A 9 -6.37 11.57 -18.07
CA LYS A 9 -6.79 12.81 -17.38
C LYS A 9 -6.48 12.78 -15.89
N GLU A 10 -6.81 11.67 -15.20
CA GLU A 10 -6.59 11.50 -13.77
C GLU A 10 -5.10 11.45 -13.44
N MET A 11 -4.29 10.70 -14.21
CA MET A 11 -2.84 10.63 -14.02
C MET A 11 -2.17 12.01 -14.20
N LYS A 12 -2.58 12.77 -15.21
CA LYS A 12 -2.08 14.13 -15.43
C LYS A 12 -2.50 15.09 -14.31
N ARG A 13 -3.69 14.91 -13.74
CA ARG A 13 -4.14 15.65 -12.57
C ARG A 13 -3.33 15.27 -11.33
N ASN A 14 -3.11 13.98 -11.10
CA ASN A 14 -2.39 13.45 -9.96
C ASN A 14 -0.91 13.86 -9.99
N SER A 15 -0.26 13.79 -11.15
CA SER A 15 1.15 14.19 -11.30
C SER A 15 1.39 15.70 -11.09
N ARG A 16 0.38 16.54 -11.34
CA ARG A 16 0.43 18.00 -11.06
C ARG A 16 -0.01 18.36 -9.64
N SER A 17 -0.49 17.42 -8.86
CA SER A 17 -0.98 17.67 -7.51
C SER A 17 0.19 17.69 -6.52
N SER A 18 0.46 18.85 -5.91
CA SER A 18 1.45 18.98 -4.83
C SER A 18 1.20 17.99 -3.68
N ARG A 19 -0.06 17.60 -3.44
CA ARG A 19 -0.43 16.65 -2.37
C ARG A 19 0.18 15.27 -2.59
N ILE A 20 0.14 14.76 -3.81
CA ILE A 20 0.69 13.43 -4.13
C ILE A 20 2.21 13.47 -4.07
N SER A 21 2.84 14.54 -4.59
CA SER A 21 4.29 14.71 -4.48
C SER A 21 4.77 14.77 -3.03
N TRP A 22 4.03 15.45 -2.15
CA TRP A 22 4.31 15.47 -0.71
C TRP A 22 4.15 14.11 -0.07
N ILE A 23 3.11 13.36 -0.41
CA ILE A 23 2.91 11.99 0.10
C ILE A 23 4.10 11.11 -0.30
N ILE A 24 4.50 11.13 -1.58
CA ILE A 24 5.63 10.34 -2.07
C ILE A 24 6.93 10.75 -1.37
N PHE A 25 7.16 12.06 -1.19
CA PHE A 25 8.35 12.56 -0.50
C PHE A 25 8.40 12.08 0.96
N VAL A 26 7.31 12.25 1.71
CA VAL A 26 7.23 11.83 3.13
C VAL A 26 7.39 10.31 3.23
N CYS A 27 6.77 9.53 2.34
CA CYS A 27 6.91 8.08 2.31
C CYS A 27 8.37 7.65 2.10
N ASN A 28 9.05 8.24 1.10
CA ASN A 28 10.45 7.92 0.84
C ASN A 28 11.38 8.39 1.97
N LEU A 29 11.08 9.53 2.58
CA LEU A 29 11.82 10.02 3.75
C LEU A 29 11.69 9.04 4.93
N LEU A 30 10.48 8.58 5.22
CA LEU A 30 10.25 7.59 6.28
C LEU A 30 10.99 6.28 5.99
N LEU A 31 10.94 5.77 4.76
CA LEU A 31 11.70 4.58 4.37
C LEU A 31 13.21 4.78 4.53
N ALA A 32 13.74 5.93 4.12
CA ALA A 32 15.16 6.23 4.26
C ALA A 32 15.59 6.33 5.73
N VAL A 33 14.76 6.94 6.58
CA VAL A 33 15.02 7.01 8.04
C VAL A 33 15.02 5.61 8.66
N VAL A 34 14.04 4.77 8.30
CA VAL A 34 13.99 3.37 8.79
C VAL A 34 15.21 2.60 8.32
N ALA A 35 15.59 2.72 7.04
CA ALA A 35 16.81 2.12 6.52
C ALA A 35 18.04 2.54 7.32
N PHE A 36 18.18 3.85 7.53
CA PHE A 36 19.29 4.42 8.29
C PHE A 36 19.36 3.87 9.72
N VAL A 37 18.23 3.89 10.44
CA VAL A 37 18.15 3.38 11.83
C VAL A 37 18.47 1.88 11.89
N CYS A 38 17.95 1.08 10.95
CA CYS A 38 18.26 -0.35 10.90
C CYS A 38 19.74 -0.63 10.69
N TYR A 39 20.40 0.07 9.76
CA TYR A 39 21.81 -0.17 9.48
C TYR A 39 22.75 0.41 10.52
N PHE A 40 22.49 1.60 11.05
CA PHE A 40 23.34 2.23 12.06
C PHE A 40 23.07 1.74 13.48
N GLY A 41 21.84 1.34 13.81
CA GLY A 41 21.49 0.83 15.13
C GLY A 41 22.21 -0.48 15.46
N GLU A 42 22.45 -1.35 14.49
CA GLU A 42 23.15 -2.61 14.70
C GLU A 42 24.68 -2.49 14.60
N SER A 43 25.20 -1.56 13.80
CA SER A 43 26.66 -1.32 13.76
C SER A 43 27.23 -0.88 15.12
N SER A 44 26.40 -0.34 16.00
CA SER A 44 26.79 0.06 17.36
C SER A 44 26.81 -1.11 18.36
N GLN A 45 26.15 -2.22 18.08
CA GLN A 45 26.12 -3.40 18.96
C GLN A 45 27.11 -4.50 18.57
N LEU A 46 27.51 -4.56 17.31
CA LEU A 46 28.45 -5.53 16.79
C LEU A 46 29.84 -4.88 16.77
N GLY A 47 30.70 -5.26 17.75
CA GLY A 47 32.13 -4.97 17.68
C GLY A 47 32.68 -5.44 16.31
N TYR A 48 33.75 -4.79 15.83
CA TYR A 48 34.35 -4.93 14.48
C TYR A 48 34.75 -6.38 14.06
N LEU A 49 34.39 -7.42 14.81
CA LEU A 49 34.78 -8.81 14.60
C LEU A 49 33.62 -9.81 14.55
N ALA A 50 32.34 -9.35 14.52
CA ALA A 50 31.23 -10.28 14.46
C ALA A 50 30.98 -10.75 13.01
N PRO A 51 30.67 -12.06 12.79
CA PRO A 51 30.30 -12.54 11.47
C PRO A 51 29.06 -11.82 10.94
N VAL A 52 29.04 -11.48 9.64
CA VAL A 52 27.91 -10.83 8.99
C VAL A 52 26.66 -11.68 9.20
N SER A 53 25.76 -11.23 10.07
CA SER A 53 24.50 -11.91 10.33
C SER A 53 23.49 -11.53 9.27
N TYR A 54 22.99 -12.52 8.51
CA TYR A 54 21.94 -12.32 7.51
C TYR A 54 20.56 -11.95 8.11
N SER A 55 20.44 -12.03 9.46
CA SER A 55 19.19 -11.67 10.16
C SER A 55 18.85 -10.18 10.06
N VAL A 56 19.88 -9.32 10.02
CA VAL A 56 19.73 -7.85 10.00
C VAL A 56 19.07 -7.37 8.72
N PRO A 57 19.60 -7.67 7.52
CA PRO A 57 18.98 -7.25 6.27
C PRO A 57 17.56 -7.81 6.11
N MET A 58 17.30 -9.04 6.61
CA MET A 58 15.99 -9.66 6.55
C MET A 58 14.96 -8.93 7.42
N ASN A 59 15.32 -8.56 8.65
CA ASN A 59 14.45 -7.81 9.55
C ASN A 59 14.18 -6.40 9.00
N CYS A 60 15.17 -5.73 8.44
CA CYS A 60 15.01 -4.44 7.76
C CYS A 60 14.03 -4.55 6.59
N TYR A 61 14.14 -5.59 5.76
CA TYR A 61 13.21 -5.83 4.66
C TYR A 61 11.77 -5.99 5.13
N ILE A 62 11.56 -6.83 6.13
CA ILE A 62 10.23 -7.08 6.69
C ILE A 62 9.63 -5.76 7.20
N LEU A 63 10.39 -4.98 7.96
CA LEU A 63 9.93 -3.71 8.53
C LEU A 63 9.61 -2.69 7.44
N MET A 64 10.45 -2.57 6.40
CA MET A 64 10.20 -1.70 5.25
C MET A 64 8.98 -2.12 4.45
N THR A 65 8.78 -3.44 4.28
CA THR A 65 7.60 -3.98 3.58
C THR A 65 6.31 -3.64 4.34
N TYR A 66 6.31 -3.82 5.67
CA TYR A 66 5.17 -3.41 6.50
C TYR A 66 4.90 -1.92 6.43
N LEU A 67 5.94 -1.10 6.46
CA LEU A 67 5.80 0.35 6.34
C LEU A 67 5.19 0.74 4.99
N LEU A 68 5.68 0.17 3.88
CA LEU A 68 5.11 0.38 2.54
C LEU A 68 3.65 -0.07 2.47
N PHE A 69 3.33 -1.23 3.05
CA PHE A 69 1.96 -1.71 3.11
C PHE A 69 1.03 -0.70 3.82
N ILE A 70 1.43 -0.20 4.99
CA ILE A 70 0.67 0.81 5.73
C ILE A 70 0.51 2.08 4.90
N LEU A 71 1.57 2.54 4.22
CA LEU A 71 1.53 3.74 3.39
C LEU A 71 0.57 3.58 2.19
N VAL A 72 0.55 2.40 1.55
CA VAL A 72 -0.41 2.08 0.48
C VAL A 72 -1.84 2.08 1.03
N VAL A 73 -2.08 1.41 2.16
CA VAL A 73 -3.40 1.34 2.82
C VAL A 73 -3.92 2.72 3.20
N LEU A 74 -3.04 3.66 3.56
CA LEU A 74 -3.42 5.04 3.88
C LEU A 74 -3.60 5.90 2.62
N SER A 75 -2.76 5.74 1.60
CA SER A 75 -2.75 6.61 0.42
C SER A 75 -3.90 6.30 -0.56
N VAL A 76 -4.23 5.01 -0.75
CA VAL A 76 -5.22 4.60 -1.73
C VAL A 76 -6.63 5.09 -1.40
N PRO A 77 -7.17 4.97 -0.17
CA PRO A 77 -8.49 5.49 0.17
C PRO A 77 -8.58 7.01 0.04
N ALA A 78 -7.48 7.74 0.30
CA ALA A 78 -7.42 9.19 0.13
C ALA A 78 -7.69 9.61 -1.33
N VAL A 79 -7.18 8.83 -2.29
CA VAL A 79 -7.34 9.10 -3.72
C VAL A 79 -8.64 8.52 -4.27
N ALA A 80 -8.94 7.25 -3.95
CA ALA A 80 -10.08 6.52 -4.50
C ALA A 80 -11.40 6.92 -3.83
N GLY A 81 -11.40 7.11 -2.50
CA GLY A 81 -12.62 7.35 -1.71
C GLY A 81 -13.35 8.65 -2.03
N GLY A 82 -12.63 9.66 -2.50
CA GLY A 82 -13.22 10.93 -2.92
C GLY A 82 -13.45 11.09 -4.43
N SER A 83 -13.03 10.13 -5.24
CA SER A 83 -12.88 10.32 -6.69
C SER A 83 -14.18 10.60 -7.43
N ILE A 84 -15.28 9.96 -7.10
CA ILE A 84 -16.60 10.13 -7.74
C ILE A 84 -17.46 11.13 -6.96
N SER A 85 -17.45 11.07 -5.63
CA SER A 85 -18.21 11.98 -4.78
C SER A 85 -17.76 13.44 -4.96
N LEU A 86 -16.47 13.71 -5.20
CA LEU A 86 -15.94 15.04 -5.49
C LEU A 86 -16.51 15.62 -6.82
N GLU A 87 -16.64 14.78 -7.85
CA GLU A 87 -17.23 15.20 -9.12
C GLU A 87 -18.73 15.47 -8.96
N ARG A 88 -19.40 14.71 -8.10
CA ARG A 88 -20.80 14.92 -7.76
C ARG A 88 -21.00 16.25 -7.00
N GLU A 89 -20.16 16.53 -5.98
CA GLU A 89 -20.19 17.81 -5.25
C GLU A 89 -19.93 19.01 -6.15
N LYS A 90 -19.03 18.88 -7.12
CA LYS A 90 -18.73 19.94 -8.11
C LYS A 90 -19.74 20.04 -9.25
N LYS A 91 -20.79 19.22 -9.24
CA LYS A 91 -21.82 19.14 -10.31
C LYS A 91 -21.22 18.87 -11.70
N THR A 92 -20.03 18.27 -11.76
CA THR A 92 -19.36 17.90 -13.02
C THR A 92 -19.67 16.47 -13.45
N LEU A 93 -20.29 15.68 -12.57
CA LEU A 93 -20.68 14.30 -12.86
C LEU A 93 -21.73 14.24 -13.99
N ASP A 94 -22.71 15.15 -13.99
CA ASP A 94 -23.76 15.18 -14.99
C ASP A 94 -23.19 15.46 -16.39
N VAL A 95 -22.21 16.37 -16.46
CA VAL A 95 -21.48 16.66 -17.72
C VAL A 95 -20.66 15.43 -18.17
N LEU A 96 -20.12 14.66 -17.25
CA LEU A 96 -19.38 13.43 -17.57
C LEU A 96 -20.32 12.33 -18.09
N LEU A 97 -21.54 12.25 -17.56
CA LEU A 97 -22.55 11.26 -17.97
C LEU A 97 -23.25 11.63 -19.29
N THR A 98 -23.25 12.90 -19.68
CA THR A 98 -23.75 13.33 -21.01
C THR A 98 -22.77 13.02 -22.14
N THR A 99 -21.48 12.75 -21.81
CA THR A 99 -20.55 12.20 -22.79
C THR A 99 -20.88 10.72 -23.04
N ASN A 100 -20.78 10.28 -24.27
CA ASN A 100 -21.11 8.91 -24.72
C ASN A 100 -20.10 7.85 -24.18
N LEU A 101 -19.69 7.98 -22.89
CA LEU A 101 -18.76 7.09 -22.20
C LEU A 101 -19.54 6.06 -21.38
N ASN A 102 -19.20 4.80 -21.56
CA ASN A 102 -19.75 3.71 -20.77
C ASN A 102 -19.36 3.90 -19.27
N PRO A 103 -20.32 3.83 -18.32
CA PRO A 103 -20.05 3.98 -16.88
C PRO A 103 -18.92 3.06 -16.34
N TRP A 104 -18.79 1.87 -16.88
CA TRP A 104 -17.69 0.94 -16.55
C TRP A 104 -16.31 1.51 -16.87
N ARG A 105 -16.17 2.25 -17.96
CA ARG A 105 -14.90 2.90 -18.31
C ARG A 105 -14.52 4.01 -17.35
N ILE A 106 -15.51 4.66 -16.73
CA ILE A 106 -15.27 5.69 -15.72
C ILE A 106 -14.75 5.05 -14.44
N ILE A 107 -15.39 3.97 -13.97
CA ILE A 107 -15.02 3.26 -12.76
C ILE A 107 -13.62 2.62 -12.91
N THR A 108 -13.40 1.89 -14.01
CA THR A 108 -12.09 1.26 -14.27
C THR A 108 -10.98 2.29 -14.42
N GLY A 109 -11.21 3.40 -15.12
CA GLY A 109 -10.21 4.46 -15.27
C GLY A 109 -9.86 5.14 -13.95
N LYS A 110 -10.79 5.27 -13.01
CA LYS A 110 -10.53 5.78 -11.67
C LYS A 110 -9.79 4.77 -10.79
N LEU A 111 -10.10 3.48 -10.93
CA LEU A 111 -9.36 2.40 -10.27
C LEU A 111 -7.92 2.36 -10.78
N GLU A 112 -7.71 2.38 -12.09
CA GLU A 112 -6.38 2.43 -12.71
C GLU A 112 -5.58 3.65 -12.23
N ALA A 113 -6.23 4.82 -12.06
CA ALA A 113 -5.56 6.01 -11.54
C ALA A 113 -5.14 5.87 -10.08
N SER A 114 -5.92 5.18 -9.23
CA SER A 114 -5.51 4.88 -7.85
C SER A 114 -4.36 3.88 -7.81
N LEU A 115 -4.36 2.87 -8.69
CA LEU A 115 -3.24 1.93 -8.87
C LEU A 115 -1.98 2.63 -9.37
N GLY A 116 -2.13 3.67 -10.20
CA GLY A 116 -1.01 4.50 -10.62
C GLY A 116 -0.27 5.13 -9.45
N VAL A 117 -0.96 5.55 -8.39
CA VAL A 117 -0.34 6.06 -7.16
C VAL A 117 0.44 4.96 -6.43
N VAL A 118 -0.13 3.75 -6.33
CA VAL A 118 0.56 2.58 -5.74
C VAL A 118 1.83 2.25 -6.52
N LEU A 119 1.75 2.24 -7.85
CA LEU A 119 2.91 2.00 -8.72
C LEU A 119 4.01 3.04 -8.49
N ILE A 120 3.66 4.33 -8.46
CA ILE A 120 4.63 5.39 -8.22
C ILE A 120 5.28 5.24 -6.84
N LEU A 121 4.50 4.95 -5.79
CA LEU A 121 5.03 4.70 -4.44
C LEU A 121 5.99 3.50 -4.43
N THR A 122 5.60 2.38 -5.05
CA THR A 122 6.43 1.17 -5.12
C THR A 122 7.72 1.42 -5.89
N VAL A 123 7.64 2.05 -7.07
CA VAL A 123 8.81 2.35 -7.90
C VAL A 123 9.74 3.36 -7.20
N SER A 124 9.18 4.38 -6.54
CA SER A 124 9.99 5.37 -5.80
C SER A 124 10.70 4.77 -4.58
N ALA A 125 10.19 3.69 -4.01
CA ALA A 125 10.81 2.96 -2.90
C ALA A 125 11.92 2.01 -3.35
N LEU A 126 11.98 1.62 -4.64
CA LEU A 126 12.98 0.66 -5.15
C LEU A 126 14.43 1.05 -4.85
N PRO A 127 14.88 2.32 -4.95
CA PRO A 127 16.25 2.68 -4.62
C PRO A 127 16.62 2.36 -3.16
N VAL A 128 15.70 2.60 -2.22
CA VAL A 128 15.92 2.30 -0.80
C VAL A 128 15.92 0.78 -0.56
N LEU A 129 14.98 0.06 -1.18
CA LEU A 129 14.90 -1.39 -1.09
C LEU A 129 16.08 -2.10 -1.76
N SER A 130 16.68 -1.51 -2.79
CA SER A 130 17.85 -2.07 -3.45
C SER A 130 19.05 -2.20 -2.52
N LEU A 131 19.17 -1.33 -1.52
CA LEU A 131 20.20 -1.45 -0.48
C LEU A 131 20.08 -2.78 0.27
N VAL A 132 18.86 -3.21 0.61
CA VAL A 132 18.62 -4.48 1.31
C VAL A 132 19.02 -5.68 0.46
N VAL A 133 18.81 -5.59 -0.87
CA VAL A 133 19.24 -6.65 -1.82
C VAL A 133 20.76 -6.72 -1.89
N VAL A 134 21.43 -5.58 -1.98
CA VAL A 134 22.91 -5.51 -2.04
C VAL A 134 23.55 -6.10 -0.79
N PHE A 135 22.95 -5.90 0.38
CA PHE A 135 23.42 -6.48 1.64
C PHE A 135 23.01 -7.96 1.85
N GLY A 136 22.40 -8.59 0.84
CA GLY A 136 22.12 -10.02 0.84
C GLY A 136 20.87 -10.45 1.60
N GLY A 137 19.96 -9.50 1.93
CA GLY A 137 18.73 -9.81 2.67
C GLY A 137 17.75 -10.64 1.85
N ILE A 138 17.53 -10.28 0.57
CA ILE A 138 16.52 -10.92 -0.28
C ILE A 138 16.94 -10.83 -1.75
N GLY A 139 16.56 -11.87 -2.52
CA GLY A 139 16.74 -11.89 -3.98
C GLY A 139 15.68 -11.08 -4.72
N LEU A 140 15.91 -10.83 -6.01
CA LEU A 140 14.99 -10.12 -6.91
C LEU A 140 13.56 -10.72 -6.91
N GLY A 141 13.43 -12.04 -6.74
CA GLY A 141 12.14 -12.72 -6.64
C GLY A 141 11.30 -12.22 -5.46
N GLY A 142 11.91 -12.00 -4.32
CA GLY A 142 11.25 -11.44 -3.13
C GLY A 142 10.72 -10.02 -3.36
N LEU A 143 11.51 -9.17 -4.04
CA LEU A 143 11.07 -7.81 -4.41
C LEU A 143 9.87 -7.82 -5.36
N LEU A 144 9.88 -8.70 -6.37
CA LEU A 144 8.76 -8.82 -7.31
C LEU A 144 7.49 -9.32 -6.62
N LEU A 145 7.64 -10.27 -5.69
CA LEU A 145 6.52 -10.81 -4.91
C LEU A 145 5.92 -9.73 -3.99
N MET A 146 6.77 -8.93 -3.35
CA MET A 146 6.35 -7.77 -2.55
C MET A 146 5.59 -6.74 -3.41
N ALA A 147 6.15 -6.37 -4.56
CA ALA A 147 5.52 -5.41 -5.47
C ALA A 147 4.16 -5.92 -5.96
N GLY A 148 4.06 -7.20 -6.32
CA GLY A 148 2.80 -7.85 -6.68
C GLY A 148 1.77 -7.82 -5.55
N GLY A 149 2.20 -8.10 -4.31
CA GLY A 149 1.34 -8.03 -3.12
C GLY A 149 0.82 -6.62 -2.85
N LEU A 150 1.67 -5.59 -3.00
CA LEU A 150 1.25 -4.19 -2.87
C LEU A 150 0.25 -3.78 -3.94
N LEU A 151 0.42 -4.23 -5.19
CA LEU A 151 -0.54 -3.99 -6.27
C LEU A 151 -1.89 -4.65 -6.00
N LEU A 152 -1.90 -5.91 -5.56
CA LEU A 152 -3.13 -6.61 -5.16
C LEU A 152 -3.85 -5.89 -4.02
N THR A 153 -3.10 -5.46 -3.01
CA THR A 153 -3.64 -4.63 -1.91
C THR A 153 -4.22 -3.33 -2.44
N GLY A 154 -3.53 -2.66 -3.37
CA GLY A 154 -4.01 -1.43 -4.01
C GLY A 154 -5.32 -1.63 -4.77
N ILE A 155 -5.47 -2.74 -5.51
CA ILE A 155 -6.71 -3.10 -6.21
C ILE A 155 -7.85 -3.29 -5.21
N PHE A 156 -7.60 -4.05 -4.14
CA PHE A 156 -8.61 -4.35 -3.14
C PHE A 156 -9.08 -3.10 -2.39
N VAL A 157 -8.13 -2.34 -1.84
CA VAL A 157 -8.42 -1.09 -1.11
C VAL A 157 -9.00 -0.01 -2.03
N GLY A 158 -8.50 0.08 -3.27
CA GLY A 158 -9.02 1.00 -4.29
C GLY A 158 -10.47 0.69 -4.66
N SER A 159 -10.83 -0.59 -4.79
CA SER A 159 -12.20 -1.02 -5.06
C SER A 159 -13.17 -0.62 -3.95
N ILE A 160 -12.76 -0.80 -2.68
CA ILE A 160 -13.53 -0.35 -1.50
C ILE A 160 -13.70 1.18 -1.53
N GLY A 161 -12.61 1.92 -1.81
CA GLY A 161 -12.65 3.38 -1.91
C GLY A 161 -13.62 3.88 -2.97
N ILE A 162 -13.58 3.31 -4.17
CA ILE A 162 -14.49 3.66 -5.25
C ILE A 162 -15.93 3.30 -4.90
N PHE A 163 -16.16 2.13 -4.32
CA PHE A 163 -17.49 1.71 -3.85
C PHE A 163 -18.08 2.74 -2.88
N CYS A 164 -17.33 3.14 -1.86
CA CYS A 164 -17.75 4.18 -0.92
C CYS A 164 -18.01 5.52 -1.64
N SER A 165 -17.16 5.88 -2.60
CA SER A 165 -17.31 7.12 -3.38
C SER A 165 -18.57 7.16 -4.25
N VAL A 166 -19.04 6.01 -4.73
CA VAL A 166 -20.30 5.89 -5.48
C VAL A 166 -21.52 6.01 -4.57
N VAL A 167 -21.48 5.33 -3.41
CA VAL A 167 -22.61 5.25 -2.46
C VAL A 167 -22.87 6.60 -1.79
N PHE A 168 -21.81 7.26 -1.32
CA PHE A 168 -21.94 8.49 -0.54
C PHE A 168 -21.86 9.75 -1.40
N LYS A 169 -22.79 10.70 -1.13
CA LYS A 169 -22.88 11.95 -1.88
C LYS A 169 -21.83 13.00 -1.47
N ARG A 170 -21.32 12.91 -0.24
CA ARG A 170 -20.32 13.85 0.31
C ARG A 170 -18.95 13.23 0.29
N THR A 171 -17.97 13.96 -0.23
CA THR A 171 -16.56 13.51 -0.37
C THR A 171 -15.96 13.12 0.97
N THR A 172 -16.18 13.95 2.00
CA THR A 172 -15.65 13.69 3.36
C THR A 172 -16.19 12.41 3.97
N LEU A 173 -17.50 12.16 3.84
CA LEU A 173 -18.13 10.93 4.34
C LEU A 173 -17.64 9.70 3.57
N ALA A 174 -17.51 9.78 2.26
CA ALA A 174 -17.03 8.69 1.43
C ALA A 174 -15.59 8.28 1.80
N THR A 175 -14.70 9.27 1.97
CA THR A 175 -13.31 9.00 2.36
C THR A 175 -13.19 8.46 3.77
N VAL A 176 -13.88 9.05 4.76
CA VAL A 176 -13.85 8.57 6.15
C VAL A 176 -14.37 7.15 6.25
N LEU A 177 -15.50 6.86 5.60
CA LEU A 177 -16.08 5.51 5.63
C LEU A 177 -15.18 4.48 4.94
N SER A 178 -14.54 4.87 3.83
CA SER A 178 -13.53 4.05 3.16
C SER A 178 -12.39 3.68 4.11
N TYR A 179 -11.85 4.64 4.88
CA TYR A 179 -10.84 4.37 5.90
C TYR A 179 -11.34 3.44 7.00
N VAL A 180 -12.55 3.68 7.51
CA VAL A 180 -13.13 2.84 8.58
C VAL A 180 -13.24 1.39 8.11
N ILE A 181 -13.76 1.14 6.91
CA ILE A 181 -13.90 -0.20 6.35
C ILE A 181 -12.53 -0.86 6.17
N VAL A 182 -11.56 -0.14 5.59
CA VAL A 182 -10.22 -0.67 5.33
C VAL A 182 -9.49 -0.98 6.66
N VAL A 183 -9.55 -0.10 7.65
CA VAL A 183 -8.95 -0.34 8.96
C VAL A 183 -9.60 -1.53 9.65
N PHE A 184 -10.93 -1.64 9.62
CA PHE A 184 -11.65 -2.79 10.19
C PHE A 184 -11.23 -4.10 9.54
N LEU A 185 -11.07 -4.14 8.21
CA LEU A 185 -10.61 -5.32 7.49
C LEU A 185 -9.15 -5.66 7.83
N VAL A 186 -8.25 -4.68 7.86
CA VAL A 186 -6.84 -4.91 8.20
C VAL A 186 -6.71 -5.44 9.62
N VAL A 187 -7.38 -4.80 10.59
CA VAL A 187 -7.38 -5.25 11.99
C VAL A 187 -8.00 -6.62 12.13
N GLY A 188 -9.11 -6.90 11.42
CA GLY A 188 -9.75 -8.21 11.39
C GLY A 188 -8.82 -9.30 10.87
N ILE A 189 -8.13 -9.06 9.77
CA ILE A 189 -7.17 -10.02 9.20
C ILE A 189 -5.99 -10.23 10.17
N CYS A 190 -5.45 -9.17 10.77
CA CYS A 190 -4.37 -9.28 11.75
C CYS A 190 -4.80 -10.05 13.01
N ALA A 191 -6.03 -9.85 13.48
CA ALA A 191 -6.58 -10.61 14.60
C ALA A 191 -6.75 -12.09 14.26
N CYS A 192 -7.32 -12.41 13.10
CA CYS A 192 -7.50 -13.79 12.64
C CYS A 192 -6.16 -14.53 12.47
N THR A 193 -5.17 -13.88 11.85
CA THR A 193 -3.83 -14.46 11.68
C THR A 193 -3.12 -14.65 13.02
N GLY A 194 -3.25 -13.69 13.94
CA GLY A 194 -2.72 -13.80 15.31
C GLY A 194 -3.35 -14.97 16.07
N LEU A 195 -4.67 -15.11 16.04
CA LEU A 195 -5.37 -16.22 16.68
C LEU A 195 -4.98 -17.58 16.07
N ALA A 196 -4.86 -17.66 14.75
CA ALA A 196 -4.42 -18.90 14.08
C ALA A 196 -3.00 -19.29 14.47
N TYR A 197 -2.10 -18.31 14.61
CA TYR A 197 -0.74 -18.54 15.07
C TYR A 197 -0.70 -19.07 16.53
N TYR A 198 -1.46 -18.44 17.44
CA TYR A 198 -1.58 -18.89 18.83
C TYR A 198 -2.17 -20.30 18.92
N ALA A 199 -3.20 -20.61 18.14
CA ALA A 199 -3.78 -21.94 18.11
C ALA A 199 -2.76 -23.01 17.62
N GLY A 200 -1.94 -22.67 16.64
CA GLY A 200 -0.86 -23.53 16.15
C GLY A 200 0.22 -23.80 17.23
N LEU A 201 0.60 -22.79 18.01
CA LEU A 201 1.55 -22.95 19.11
C LEU A 201 0.99 -23.88 20.20
N LEU A 202 -0.26 -23.67 20.63
CA LEU A 202 -0.93 -24.53 21.61
C LEU A 202 -1.03 -25.99 21.15
N GLN A 203 -1.26 -26.22 19.85
CA GLN A 203 -1.31 -27.54 19.29
C GLN A 203 0.08 -28.22 19.29
N GLN A 204 1.16 -27.49 19.04
CA GLN A 204 2.52 -28.00 19.14
C GLN A 204 2.88 -28.38 20.58
N GLU A 205 2.53 -27.55 21.56
CA GLU A 205 2.78 -27.86 22.98
C GLU A 205 2.01 -29.10 23.44
N MET A 206 0.76 -29.25 23.03
CA MET A 206 -0.03 -30.46 23.34
C MET A 206 0.57 -31.71 22.71
N THR A 207 0.99 -31.65 21.44
CA THR A 207 1.63 -32.81 20.79
C THR A 207 2.96 -33.19 21.43
N ALA A 208 3.75 -32.23 21.86
CA ALA A 208 4.99 -32.47 22.58
C ALA A 208 4.75 -33.11 23.95
N ALA A 209 3.69 -32.72 24.67
CA ALA A 209 3.30 -33.32 25.95
C ALA A 209 2.79 -34.77 25.82
N TYR A 210 2.18 -35.13 24.70
CA TYR A 210 1.74 -36.52 24.43
C TYR A 210 2.88 -37.47 24.01
N GLN A 211 4.05 -36.93 23.63
CA GLN A 211 5.21 -37.74 23.22
C GLN A 211 6.22 -38.01 24.37
N GLN A 212 5.99 -37.42 25.53
CA GLN A 212 6.75 -37.73 26.80
C GLN A 212 6.01 -38.76 27.63
#